data_4f53d639602ed064e2a422eef4ce42fe
#
_entry.id   4f53d639602ed064e2a422eef4ce42fe
#
_cell.length_a   1.000
_cell.length_b   1.000
_cell.length_c   1.000
_cell.angle_alpha   90.00
_cell.angle_beta   90.00
_cell.angle_gamma   90.00
#
_symmetry.space_group_name_H-M   'P 1'
#
loop_
_entity.id
_entity.type
_entity.pdbx_description
1 polymer ?
#
loop_
_entity_poly.entity_id
_entity_poly.type
_entity_poly.pdbx_seq_one_letter_code
_entity_poly.pdbx_strand_id
1 'polypeptide(L)'
;MKYVYKIVAALGALSVLPLIVFLKDIYFKITSTALSTVFYIGQLLGNEALNTAIQENGGKVPGAIADHYSLYDFYKLVSELDLPTGSGNMLEKIEPLIVPAITAAVALVLVAICAIVTAVLAFVVKDNRKVIYSSIVGIGLSLVFRECFEGLAAPILDGTVSIATLMESFWGALIGNFEALNLNTNFWFIPMVFGALILWTVLYNYTLPEKEKRERKLMLGEADDE
;
A
#
# COMPACT_ATOMS: atom_id res chain seq x y z
N MET A 1 11.86 -26.74 18.88
CA MET A 1 11.05 -25.51 18.90
C MET A 1 11.81 -24.25 18.47
N LYS A 2 13.07 -24.04 18.88
CA LYS A 2 13.88 -22.83 18.55
C LYS A 2 14.04 -22.55 17.05
N TYR A 3 14.29 -23.58 16.23
CA TYR A 3 14.41 -23.43 14.78
C TYR A 3 13.08 -23.09 14.11
N VAL A 4 11.98 -23.73 14.57
CA VAL A 4 10.64 -23.46 14.04
C VAL A 4 10.23 -22.01 14.31
N TYR A 5 10.50 -21.50 15.51
CA TYR A 5 10.26 -20.10 15.83
C TYR A 5 10.99 -19.16 14.86
N LYS A 6 12.30 -19.39 14.65
CA LYS A 6 13.13 -18.55 13.78
C LYS A 6 12.64 -18.55 12.33
N ILE A 7 12.30 -19.73 11.81
CA ILE A 7 11.79 -19.88 10.44
C ILE A 7 10.45 -19.16 10.29
N VAL A 8 9.50 -19.39 11.21
CA VAL A 8 8.18 -18.76 11.15
C VAL A 8 8.28 -17.24 11.28
N ALA A 9 9.11 -16.74 12.20
CA ALA A 9 9.28 -15.30 12.37
C ALA A 9 9.92 -14.65 11.14
N ALA A 10 10.93 -15.27 10.54
CA ALA A 10 11.58 -14.74 9.36
C ALA A 10 10.69 -14.80 8.11
N LEU A 11 10.01 -15.92 7.88
CA LEU A 11 9.06 -16.04 6.77
C LEU A 11 7.87 -15.09 6.93
N GLY A 12 7.38 -14.93 8.16
CA GLY A 12 6.34 -13.95 8.46
C GLY A 12 6.79 -12.52 8.14
N ALA A 13 8.00 -12.11 8.55
CA ALA A 13 8.53 -10.79 8.21
C ALA A 13 8.71 -10.61 6.69
N LEU A 14 9.29 -11.60 6.01
CA LEU A 14 9.51 -11.54 4.57
C LEU A 14 8.20 -11.59 3.76
N SER A 15 7.13 -12.17 4.28
CA SER A 15 5.84 -12.22 3.59
C SER A 15 5.23 -10.83 3.36
N VAL A 16 5.65 -9.82 4.12
CA VAL A 16 5.25 -8.42 3.91
C VAL A 16 5.60 -7.96 2.50
N LEU A 17 6.76 -8.35 1.96
CA LEU A 17 7.24 -7.89 0.64
C LEU A 17 6.32 -8.31 -0.52
N PRO A 18 6.03 -9.62 -0.73
CA PRO A 18 5.12 -10.02 -1.80
C PRO A 18 3.68 -9.54 -1.56
N LEU A 19 3.24 -9.44 -0.30
CA LEU A 19 1.92 -8.94 0.00
C LEU A 19 1.77 -7.48 -0.42
N ILE A 20 2.74 -6.60 -0.12
CA ILE A 20 2.72 -5.19 -0.57
C ILE A 20 2.60 -5.10 -2.09
N VAL A 21 3.31 -5.97 -2.83
CA VAL A 21 3.39 -5.87 -4.29
C VAL A 21 2.13 -6.41 -4.97
N PHE A 22 1.59 -7.54 -4.48
CA PHE A 22 0.58 -8.30 -5.21
C PHE A 22 -0.82 -8.29 -4.59
N LEU A 23 -0.96 -7.84 -3.33
CA LEU A 23 -2.29 -7.77 -2.72
C LEU A 23 -3.06 -6.58 -3.30
N LYS A 24 -4.32 -6.80 -3.68
CA LYS A 24 -5.19 -5.76 -4.26
C LYS A 24 -5.81 -4.89 -3.16
N ASP A 25 -4.99 -4.10 -2.49
CA ASP A 25 -5.36 -3.30 -1.32
C ASP A 25 -5.64 -1.83 -1.64
N ILE A 26 -5.39 -1.41 -2.88
CA ILE A 26 -5.66 -0.05 -3.34
C ILE A 26 -7.06 -0.02 -3.91
N TYR A 27 -7.98 0.62 -3.20
CA TYR A 27 -9.33 0.87 -3.68
C TYR A 27 -9.39 2.26 -4.30
N PHE A 28 -9.74 2.31 -5.57
CA PHE A 28 -9.90 3.54 -6.32
C PHE A 28 -11.36 3.66 -6.78
N LYS A 29 -11.99 4.79 -6.46
CA LYS A 29 -13.35 5.07 -6.88
C LYS A 29 -13.44 6.47 -7.43
N ILE A 30 -13.89 6.59 -8.67
CA ILE A 30 -14.23 7.85 -9.32
C ILE A 30 -15.75 7.92 -9.44
N THR A 31 -16.33 8.99 -8.96
CA THR A 31 -17.75 9.30 -9.13
C THR A 31 -17.86 10.60 -9.93
N SER A 32 -18.60 10.58 -11.04
CA SER A 32 -18.81 11.75 -11.88
C SER A 32 -20.15 11.64 -12.62
N THR A 33 -20.92 12.71 -12.61
CA THR A 33 -22.13 12.85 -13.45
C THR A 33 -21.77 12.87 -14.95
N ALA A 34 -20.59 13.41 -15.31
CA ALA A 34 -20.08 13.37 -16.67
C ALA A 34 -19.85 11.94 -17.15
N LEU A 35 -19.41 11.04 -16.24
CA LEU A 35 -19.18 9.64 -16.59
C LEU A 35 -20.47 8.95 -17.04
N SER A 36 -21.57 9.15 -16.33
CA SER A 36 -22.88 8.59 -16.70
C SER A 36 -23.34 9.10 -18.06
N THR A 37 -23.04 10.36 -18.38
CA THR A 37 -23.34 10.96 -19.69
C THR A 37 -22.51 10.33 -20.80
N VAL A 38 -21.21 10.08 -20.57
CA VAL A 38 -20.32 9.39 -21.52
C VAL A 38 -20.81 7.98 -21.82
N PHE A 39 -21.17 7.22 -20.78
CA PHE A 39 -21.73 5.88 -20.97
C PHE A 39 -23.05 5.91 -21.75
N TYR A 40 -23.93 6.87 -21.47
CA TYR A 40 -25.19 7.02 -22.18
C TYR A 40 -24.98 7.37 -23.68
N ILE A 41 -24.09 8.30 -23.97
CA ILE A 41 -23.71 8.64 -25.35
C ILE A 41 -23.05 7.45 -26.04
N GLY A 42 -22.14 6.74 -25.38
CA GLY A 42 -21.49 5.56 -25.92
C GLY A 42 -22.47 4.43 -26.23
N GLN A 43 -23.51 4.26 -25.42
CA GLN A 43 -24.61 3.33 -25.65
C GLN A 43 -25.39 3.72 -26.90
N LEU A 44 -25.73 5.01 -27.06
CA LEU A 44 -26.42 5.53 -28.24
C LEU A 44 -25.60 5.36 -29.51
N LEU A 45 -24.30 5.46 -29.46
CA LEU A 45 -23.36 5.27 -30.56
C LEU A 45 -23.03 3.80 -30.86
N GLY A 46 -23.59 2.85 -30.09
CA GLY A 46 -23.41 1.42 -30.29
C GLY A 46 -22.00 0.91 -29.93
N ASN A 47 -21.30 1.58 -29.02
CA ASN A 47 -19.97 1.14 -28.59
C ASN A 47 -20.07 -0.17 -27.82
N GLU A 48 -19.54 -1.28 -28.36
CA GLU A 48 -19.64 -2.61 -27.79
C GLU A 48 -18.96 -2.72 -26.41
N ALA A 49 -17.80 -2.08 -26.20
CA ALA A 49 -17.09 -2.12 -24.92
C ALA A 49 -17.89 -1.44 -23.81
N LEU A 50 -18.54 -0.31 -24.12
CA LEU A 50 -19.39 0.40 -23.15
C LEU A 50 -20.69 -0.36 -22.90
N ASN A 51 -21.28 -0.99 -23.91
CA ASN A 51 -22.44 -1.85 -23.73
C ASN A 51 -22.14 -3.07 -22.85
N THR A 52 -20.97 -3.69 -23.02
CA THR A 52 -20.51 -4.80 -22.16
C THR A 52 -20.38 -4.34 -20.72
N ALA A 53 -19.73 -3.19 -20.47
CA ALA A 53 -19.58 -2.64 -19.12
C ALA A 53 -20.93 -2.32 -18.46
N ILE A 54 -21.94 -1.87 -19.22
CA ILE A 54 -23.31 -1.64 -18.72
C ILE A 54 -23.98 -2.98 -18.38
N GLN A 55 -23.82 -4.01 -19.23
CA GLN A 55 -24.38 -5.34 -18.95
C GLN A 55 -23.75 -5.99 -17.72
N GLU A 56 -22.45 -5.89 -17.57
CA GLU A 56 -21.72 -6.37 -16.37
C GLU A 56 -22.16 -5.64 -15.09
N ASN A 57 -22.59 -4.39 -15.20
CA ASN A 57 -23.14 -3.61 -14.10
C ASN A 57 -24.69 -3.80 -13.91
N GLY A 58 -25.23 -4.93 -14.37
CA GLY A 58 -26.66 -5.28 -14.22
C GLY A 58 -27.60 -4.39 -15.04
N GLY A 59 -27.15 -3.88 -16.18
CA GLY A 59 -27.95 -3.03 -17.09
C GLY A 59 -28.07 -1.57 -16.64
N LYS A 60 -27.39 -1.16 -15.58
CA LYS A 60 -27.35 0.23 -15.12
C LYS A 60 -26.09 0.92 -15.63
N VAL A 61 -26.27 2.14 -16.11
CA VAL A 61 -25.12 2.99 -16.50
C VAL A 61 -24.28 3.28 -15.24
N PRO A 62 -22.97 2.95 -15.27
CA PRO A 62 -22.13 3.21 -14.11
C PRO A 62 -22.03 4.72 -13.83
N GLY A 63 -22.48 5.17 -12.66
CA GLY A 63 -22.23 6.52 -12.17
C GLY A 63 -20.89 6.64 -11.44
N ALA A 64 -20.19 5.53 -11.29
CA ALA A 64 -18.89 5.45 -10.65
C ALA A 64 -18.05 4.32 -11.26
N ILE A 65 -16.76 4.53 -11.40
CA ILE A 65 -15.79 3.48 -11.66
C ILE A 65 -15.12 3.16 -10.32
N ALA A 66 -15.21 1.92 -9.88
CA ALA A 66 -14.58 1.45 -8.67
C ALA A 66 -13.85 0.14 -8.97
N ASP A 67 -12.60 0.07 -8.59
CA ASP A 67 -11.81 -1.15 -8.75
C ASP A 67 -10.74 -1.26 -7.66
N HIS A 68 -10.20 -2.48 -7.52
CA HIS A 68 -9.15 -2.81 -6.59
C HIS A 68 -7.86 -3.12 -7.34
N TYR A 69 -6.80 -2.41 -7.00
CA TYR A 69 -5.49 -2.55 -7.62
C TYR A 69 -4.45 -3.02 -6.60
N SER A 70 -3.49 -3.81 -7.06
CA SER A 70 -2.24 -4.02 -6.34
C SER A 70 -1.25 -2.90 -6.68
N LEU A 71 -0.17 -2.77 -5.90
CA LEU A 71 0.91 -1.85 -6.29
C LEU A 71 1.52 -2.21 -7.65
N TYR A 72 1.57 -3.49 -7.98
CA TYR A 72 2.04 -3.94 -9.29
C TYR A 72 1.10 -3.50 -10.43
N ASP A 73 -0.22 -3.66 -10.25
CA ASP A 73 -1.21 -3.19 -11.23
C ASP A 73 -1.14 -1.68 -11.41
N PHE A 74 -0.99 -0.95 -10.30
CA PHE A 74 -0.83 0.50 -10.32
C PHE A 74 0.45 0.94 -11.05
N TYR A 75 1.58 0.28 -10.79
CA TYR A 75 2.83 0.53 -11.50
C TYR A 75 2.66 0.27 -13.01
N LYS A 76 2.02 -0.84 -13.38
CA LYS A 76 1.76 -1.18 -14.79
C LYS A 76 0.91 -0.12 -15.46
N LEU A 77 -0.17 0.31 -14.82
CA LEU A 77 -1.05 1.36 -15.30
C LEU A 77 -0.29 2.67 -15.53
N VAL A 78 0.54 3.09 -14.59
CA VAL A 78 1.37 4.31 -14.73
C VAL A 78 2.43 4.16 -15.82
N SER A 79 3.02 2.97 -15.98
CA SER A 79 4.04 2.72 -17.00
C SER A 79 3.47 2.64 -18.43
N GLU A 80 2.20 2.28 -18.58
CA GLU A 80 1.47 2.24 -19.85
C GLU A 80 0.85 3.60 -20.22
N LEU A 81 0.80 4.55 -19.28
CA LEU A 81 0.44 5.93 -19.59
C LEU A 81 1.56 6.56 -20.40
N ASP A 82 1.33 6.71 -21.71
CA ASP A 82 2.16 7.55 -22.57
C ASP A 82 2.06 9.01 -22.09
N LEU A 83 2.89 9.35 -21.13
CA LEU A 83 3.04 10.74 -20.68
C LEU A 83 3.67 11.51 -21.85
N PRO A 84 3.01 12.53 -22.40
CA PRO A 84 3.55 13.29 -23.50
C PRO A 84 4.89 13.91 -23.11
N THR A 85 5.97 13.41 -23.69
CA THR A 85 7.37 13.78 -23.37
C THR A 85 7.77 15.15 -23.90
N GLY A 86 6.82 15.95 -24.38
CA GLY A 86 7.11 17.11 -25.24
C GLY A 86 6.84 18.51 -24.69
N SER A 87 6.25 18.68 -23.51
CA SER A 87 5.95 20.04 -23.02
C SER A 87 6.64 20.34 -21.69
N GLY A 88 7.54 21.33 -21.69
CA GLY A 88 8.23 21.81 -20.49
C GLY A 88 7.30 22.25 -19.35
N ASN A 89 6.01 22.45 -19.63
CA ASN A 89 4.98 22.79 -18.66
C ASN A 89 4.39 21.59 -17.91
N MET A 90 4.74 20.35 -18.28
CA MET A 90 4.16 19.16 -17.64
C MET A 90 4.74 18.93 -16.22
N LEU A 91 6.03 19.20 -16.05
CA LEU A 91 6.68 19.11 -14.74
C LEU A 91 6.05 20.07 -13.73
N GLU A 92 5.72 21.29 -14.13
CA GLU A 92 5.02 22.26 -13.26
C GLU A 92 3.62 21.77 -12.86
N LYS A 93 2.92 21.10 -13.78
CA LYS A 93 1.56 20.59 -13.54
C LYS A 93 1.53 19.41 -12.56
N ILE A 94 2.56 18.57 -12.54
CA ILE A 94 2.67 17.40 -11.66
C ILE A 94 3.51 17.68 -10.40
N GLU A 95 4.14 18.84 -10.29
CA GLU A 95 4.99 19.23 -9.15
C GLU A 95 4.30 18.95 -7.79
N PRO A 96 3.01 19.28 -7.59
CA PRO A 96 2.31 18.99 -6.33
C PRO A 96 2.20 17.50 -6.00
N LEU A 97 2.29 16.60 -6.99
CA LEU A 97 2.24 15.15 -6.79
C LEU A 97 3.62 14.55 -6.49
N ILE A 98 4.70 15.24 -6.88
CA ILE A 98 6.06 14.70 -6.77
C ILE A 98 6.44 14.48 -5.31
N VAL A 99 6.18 15.43 -4.45
CA VAL A 99 6.54 15.33 -3.02
C VAL A 99 5.79 14.20 -2.33
N PRO A 100 4.44 14.10 -2.42
CA PRO A 100 3.71 12.95 -1.88
C PRO A 100 4.18 11.61 -2.45
N ALA A 101 4.46 11.53 -3.76
CA ALA A 101 4.91 10.30 -4.40
C ALA A 101 6.30 9.86 -3.88
N ILE A 102 7.24 10.80 -3.76
CA ILE A 102 8.57 10.51 -3.22
C ILE A 102 8.47 10.07 -1.75
N THR A 103 7.66 10.76 -0.94
CA THR A 103 7.49 10.40 0.48
C THR A 103 6.87 9.03 0.64
N ALA A 104 5.86 8.68 -0.15
CA ALA A 104 5.27 7.34 -0.16
C ALA A 104 6.29 6.28 -0.60
N ALA A 105 7.07 6.54 -1.65
CA ALA A 105 8.11 5.63 -2.12
C ALA A 105 9.21 5.40 -1.07
N VAL A 106 9.68 6.47 -0.42
CA VAL A 106 10.67 6.37 0.67
C VAL A 106 10.12 5.57 1.85
N ALA A 107 8.87 5.85 2.26
CA ALA A 107 8.23 5.11 3.35
C ALA A 107 8.09 3.62 3.00
N LEU A 108 7.73 3.28 1.76
CA LEU A 108 7.66 1.90 1.27
C LEU A 108 9.01 1.18 1.36
N VAL A 109 10.08 1.83 0.91
CA VAL A 109 11.45 1.29 0.99
C VAL A 109 11.84 1.05 2.45
N LEU A 110 11.51 1.98 3.35
CA LEU A 110 11.79 1.83 4.78
C LEU A 110 11.03 0.64 5.40
N VAL A 111 9.76 0.43 5.02
CA VAL A 111 8.98 -0.76 5.43
C VAL A 111 9.66 -2.04 4.94
N ALA A 112 10.09 -2.08 3.67
CA ALA A 112 10.78 -3.24 3.10
C ALA A 112 12.11 -3.53 3.82
N ILE A 113 12.92 -2.51 4.08
CA ILE A 113 14.16 -2.65 4.87
C ILE A 113 13.84 -3.18 6.27
N CYS A 114 12.83 -2.62 6.93
CA CYS A 114 12.42 -3.07 8.26
C CYS A 114 11.99 -4.55 8.27
N ALA A 115 11.26 -5.02 7.26
CA ALA A 115 10.88 -6.42 7.11
C ALA A 115 12.11 -7.33 6.98
N ILE A 116 13.07 -6.94 6.14
CA ILE A 116 14.33 -7.68 5.96
C ILE A 116 15.13 -7.71 7.27
N VAL A 117 15.28 -6.56 7.93
CA VAL A 117 16.00 -6.46 9.21
C VAL A 117 15.34 -7.33 10.27
N THR A 118 14.00 -7.32 10.37
CA THR A 118 13.25 -8.16 11.31
C THR A 118 13.50 -9.65 11.03
N ALA A 119 13.49 -10.06 9.75
CA ALA A 119 13.81 -11.43 9.36
C ALA A 119 15.24 -11.84 9.74
N VAL A 120 16.23 -10.99 9.47
CA VAL A 120 17.62 -11.23 9.84
C VAL A 120 17.78 -11.31 11.36
N LEU A 121 17.18 -10.41 12.10
CA LEU A 121 17.20 -10.42 13.57
C LEU A 121 16.61 -11.71 14.14
N ALA A 122 15.54 -12.24 13.56
CA ALA A 122 14.95 -13.51 13.98
C ALA A 122 15.93 -14.69 13.85
N PHE A 123 16.82 -14.69 12.83
CA PHE A 123 17.82 -15.74 12.64
C PHE A 123 19.07 -15.55 13.48
N VAL A 124 19.62 -14.34 13.47
CA VAL A 124 20.99 -14.07 13.96
C VAL A 124 20.99 -13.83 15.46
N VAL A 125 20.00 -13.10 15.98
CA VAL A 125 20.07 -12.59 17.34
C VAL A 125 19.52 -13.60 18.35
N LYS A 126 20.19 -13.73 19.48
CA LYS A 126 19.73 -14.55 20.61
C LYS A 126 18.62 -13.87 21.42
N ASP A 127 18.63 -12.54 21.41
CA ASP A 127 17.65 -11.70 22.12
C ASP A 127 16.41 -11.41 21.27
N ASN A 128 15.31 -12.07 21.58
CA ASN A 128 14.05 -11.91 20.88
C ASN A 128 13.42 -10.52 21.06
N ARG A 129 13.85 -9.72 22.06
CA ARG A 129 13.36 -8.35 22.25
C ARG A 129 13.66 -7.49 21.03
N LYS A 130 14.79 -7.72 20.35
CA LYS A 130 15.15 -6.98 19.14
C LYS A 130 14.18 -7.22 17.98
N VAL A 131 13.60 -8.43 17.88
CA VAL A 131 12.55 -8.74 16.90
C VAL A 131 11.29 -7.96 17.22
N ILE A 132 10.93 -7.85 18.51
CA ILE A 132 9.77 -7.07 18.95
C ILE A 132 9.96 -5.59 18.62
N TYR A 133 11.11 -5.00 18.97
CA TYR A 133 11.38 -3.58 18.69
C TYR A 133 11.37 -3.29 17.19
N SER A 134 12.02 -4.14 16.39
CA SER A 134 12.00 -4.01 14.93
C SER A 134 10.56 -4.10 14.37
N SER A 135 9.73 -5.00 14.90
CA SER A 135 8.33 -5.12 14.48
C SER A 135 7.49 -3.90 14.89
N ILE A 136 7.73 -3.30 16.06
CA ILE A 136 7.07 -2.05 16.47
C ILE A 136 7.43 -0.91 15.50
N VAL A 137 8.71 -0.79 15.14
CA VAL A 137 9.16 0.18 14.13
C VAL A 137 8.48 -0.10 12.78
N GLY A 138 8.36 -1.38 12.39
CA GLY A 138 7.65 -1.79 11.17
C GLY A 138 6.18 -1.38 11.15
N ILE A 139 5.48 -1.50 12.28
CA ILE A 139 4.10 -0.99 12.42
C ILE A 139 4.07 0.54 12.21
N GLY A 140 4.92 1.30 12.88
CA GLY A 140 4.98 2.75 12.73
C GLY A 140 5.24 3.18 11.29
N LEU A 141 6.25 2.58 10.64
CA LEU A 141 6.58 2.87 9.23
C LEU A 141 5.45 2.51 8.26
N SER A 142 4.72 1.42 8.52
CA SER A 142 3.60 1.01 7.68
C SER A 142 2.42 1.99 7.75
N LEU A 143 2.16 2.55 8.93
CA LEU A 143 1.14 3.59 9.09
C LEU A 143 1.56 4.88 8.37
N VAL A 144 2.83 5.29 8.49
CA VAL A 144 3.36 6.44 7.74
C VAL A 144 3.25 6.22 6.23
N PHE A 145 3.62 5.03 5.74
CA PHE A 145 3.48 4.70 4.33
C PHE A 145 2.02 4.83 3.85
N ARG A 146 1.08 4.29 4.60
CA ARG A 146 -0.34 4.38 4.28
C ARG A 146 -0.80 5.83 4.16
N GLU A 147 -0.54 6.66 5.17
CA GLU A 147 -0.93 8.08 5.16
C GLU A 147 -0.27 8.85 4.00
N CYS A 148 1.02 8.60 3.73
CA CYS A 148 1.70 9.23 2.59
C CYS A 148 1.09 8.79 1.25
N PHE A 149 0.68 7.53 1.12
CA PHE A 149 0.06 7.02 -0.10
C PHE A 149 -1.35 7.60 -0.29
N GLU A 150 -2.16 7.65 0.76
CA GLU A 150 -3.50 8.29 0.72
C GLU A 150 -3.38 9.79 0.39
N GLY A 151 -2.32 10.45 0.87
CA GLY A 151 -2.01 11.85 0.56
C GLY A 151 -1.75 12.15 -0.93
N LEU A 152 -1.49 11.13 -1.77
CA LEU A 152 -1.37 11.31 -3.23
C LEU A 152 -2.67 11.81 -3.88
N ALA A 153 -3.82 11.50 -3.28
CA ALA A 153 -5.10 11.96 -3.79
C ALA A 153 -5.41 13.45 -3.45
N ALA A 154 -4.79 13.98 -2.42
CA ALA A 154 -5.09 15.32 -1.92
C ALA A 154 -4.91 16.44 -2.97
N PRO A 155 -3.79 16.52 -3.73
CA PRO A 155 -3.60 17.57 -4.75
C PRO A 155 -4.61 17.50 -5.91
N ILE A 156 -5.21 16.33 -6.13
CA ILE A 156 -6.25 16.14 -7.15
C ILE A 156 -7.62 16.58 -6.59
N LEU A 157 -7.89 16.24 -5.33
CA LEU A 157 -9.15 16.57 -4.67
C LEU A 157 -9.33 18.07 -4.38
N ASP A 158 -8.23 18.75 -4.04
CA ASP A 158 -8.25 20.19 -3.76
C ASP A 158 -8.17 21.07 -5.04
N GLY A 159 -8.07 20.41 -6.23
CA GLY A 159 -8.01 21.07 -7.52
C GLY A 159 -6.65 21.69 -7.86
N THR A 160 -5.63 21.48 -7.04
CA THR A 160 -4.26 21.94 -7.32
C THR A 160 -3.70 21.26 -8.57
N VAL A 161 -4.06 19.98 -8.77
CA VAL A 161 -3.75 19.22 -9.98
C VAL A 161 -5.05 18.88 -10.70
N SER A 162 -5.23 19.46 -11.89
CA SER A 162 -6.38 19.13 -12.74
C SER A 162 -6.10 17.89 -13.57
N ILE A 163 -6.93 16.86 -13.43
CA ILE A 163 -6.85 15.65 -14.27
C ILE A 163 -7.07 16.01 -15.75
N ALA A 164 -7.92 16.98 -16.04
CA ALA A 164 -8.13 17.47 -17.41
C ALA A 164 -6.83 17.98 -18.05
N THR A 165 -5.95 18.58 -17.26
CA THR A 165 -4.66 19.07 -17.76
C THR A 165 -3.59 17.98 -17.81
N LEU A 166 -3.73 16.90 -17.05
CA LEU A 166 -2.86 15.72 -17.13
C LEU A 166 -3.18 14.86 -18.35
N MET A 167 -4.46 14.75 -18.67
CA MET A 167 -4.91 14.03 -19.86
C MET A 167 -5.24 15.07 -20.95
N GLU A 168 -4.26 15.48 -21.75
CA GLU A 168 -4.44 16.42 -22.89
C GLU A 168 -5.36 15.83 -23.99
N SER A 169 -6.40 15.16 -23.61
CA SER A 169 -7.36 14.51 -24.49
C SER A 169 -8.76 15.05 -24.24
N PHE A 170 -9.61 14.95 -25.25
CA PHE A 170 -11.05 15.19 -25.16
C PHE A 170 -11.67 14.45 -23.94
N TRP A 171 -11.20 13.26 -23.65
CA TRP A 171 -11.62 12.47 -22.50
C TRP A 171 -11.21 13.11 -21.15
N GLY A 172 -10.05 13.72 -21.07
CA GLY A 172 -9.61 14.44 -19.86
C GLY A 172 -10.50 15.64 -19.56
N ALA A 173 -10.92 16.39 -20.58
CA ALA A 173 -11.85 17.49 -20.41
C ALA A 173 -13.26 17.01 -20.00
N LEU A 174 -13.68 15.84 -20.45
CA LEU A 174 -14.98 15.25 -20.17
C LEU A 174 -15.03 14.60 -18.77
N ILE A 175 -13.93 13.99 -18.36
CA ILE A 175 -13.78 13.33 -17.06
C ILE A 175 -13.29 14.33 -15.99
N GLY A 176 -12.77 15.49 -16.40
CA GLY A 176 -12.14 16.48 -15.52
C GLY A 176 -13.02 17.12 -14.44
N ASN A 177 -14.33 16.92 -14.50
CA ASN A 177 -15.25 17.31 -13.45
C ASN A 177 -15.58 16.11 -12.57
N PHE A 178 -14.59 15.60 -11.83
CA PHE A 178 -14.87 14.59 -10.80
C PHE A 178 -15.67 15.23 -9.65
N GLU A 179 -16.80 14.63 -9.30
CA GLU A 179 -17.55 15.01 -8.11
C GLU A 179 -16.91 14.45 -6.85
N ALA A 180 -16.29 13.27 -6.96
CA ALA A 180 -15.50 12.68 -5.88
C ALA A 180 -14.47 11.68 -6.44
N LEU A 181 -13.24 11.85 -6.02
CA LEU A 181 -12.18 10.86 -6.12
C LEU A 181 -11.99 10.26 -4.71
N ASN A 182 -12.14 8.97 -4.57
CA ASN A 182 -11.82 8.28 -3.34
C ASN A 182 -10.68 7.32 -3.61
N LEU A 183 -9.54 7.57 -2.98
CA LEU A 183 -8.41 6.67 -2.92
C LEU A 183 -8.33 6.16 -1.49
N ASN A 184 -8.65 4.91 -1.28
CA ASN A 184 -8.53 4.27 0.02
C ASN A 184 -7.56 3.10 -0.09
N THR A 185 -6.68 2.98 0.89
CA THR A 185 -5.72 1.89 0.95
C THR A 185 -5.99 1.04 2.16
N ASN A 186 -6.07 -0.25 1.92
CA ASN A 186 -6.31 -1.21 2.99
C ASN A 186 -5.01 -1.90 3.44
N PHE A 187 -3.88 -1.17 3.42
CA PHE A 187 -2.56 -1.70 3.81
C PHE A 187 -2.47 -2.12 5.29
N TRP A 188 -3.61 -2.32 5.96
CA TRP A 188 -3.69 -2.79 7.34
C TRP A 188 -3.05 -4.17 7.56
N PHE A 189 -2.91 -4.98 6.50
CA PHE A 189 -2.24 -6.27 6.61
C PHE A 189 -0.77 -6.13 7.02
N ILE A 190 -0.09 -5.03 6.65
CA ILE A 190 1.32 -4.81 7.01
C ILE A 190 1.49 -4.69 8.53
N PRO A 191 0.82 -3.73 9.22
CA PRO A 191 0.89 -3.67 10.67
C PRO A 191 0.33 -4.92 11.35
N MET A 192 -0.64 -5.63 10.75
CA MET A 192 -1.14 -6.91 11.28
C MET A 192 -0.08 -8.00 11.25
N VAL A 193 0.72 -8.12 10.18
CA VAL A 193 1.82 -9.09 10.11
C VAL A 193 2.88 -8.78 11.17
N PHE A 194 3.29 -7.52 11.32
CA PHE A 194 4.24 -7.14 12.36
C PHE A 194 3.65 -7.35 13.77
N GLY A 195 2.36 -7.08 13.98
CA GLY A 195 1.65 -7.37 15.23
C GLY A 195 1.61 -8.87 15.55
N ALA A 196 1.35 -9.70 14.55
CA ALA A 196 1.39 -11.15 14.67
C ALA A 196 2.79 -11.67 15.01
N LEU A 197 3.86 -11.05 14.46
CA LEU A 197 5.25 -11.37 14.83
C LEU A 197 5.57 -11.02 16.27
N ILE A 198 5.08 -9.91 16.78
CA ILE A 198 5.22 -9.54 18.20
C ILE A 198 4.53 -10.60 19.05
N LEU A 199 3.27 -10.91 18.75
CA LEU A 199 2.50 -11.91 19.48
C LEU A 199 3.18 -13.28 19.47
N TRP A 200 3.64 -13.73 18.29
CA TRP A 200 4.36 -14.98 18.12
C TRP A 200 5.65 -15.02 18.96
N THR A 201 6.39 -13.91 18.99
CA THR A 201 7.63 -13.79 19.75
C THR A 201 7.36 -13.82 21.26
N VAL A 202 6.31 -13.15 21.73
CA VAL A 202 5.88 -13.15 23.12
C VAL A 202 5.44 -14.56 23.54
N LEU A 203 4.59 -15.21 22.75
CA LEU A 203 4.15 -16.58 23.01
C LEU A 203 5.32 -17.56 23.07
N TYR A 204 6.26 -17.44 22.15
CA TYR A 204 7.47 -18.27 22.16
C TYR A 204 8.28 -18.08 23.43
N ASN A 205 8.49 -16.83 23.87
CA ASN A 205 9.19 -16.55 25.12
C ASN A 205 8.46 -17.11 26.34
N TYR A 206 7.12 -17.16 26.29
CA TYR A 206 6.32 -17.71 27.39
C TYR A 206 6.43 -19.23 27.48
N THR A 207 6.56 -19.91 26.33
CA THR A 207 6.65 -21.38 26.26
C THR A 207 8.05 -21.95 26.50
N LEU A 208 9.07 -21.07 26.66
CA LEU A 208 10.42 -21.50 26.95
C LEU A 208 10.50 -22.16 28.33
N PRO A 209 11.22 -23.31 28.47
CA PRO A 209 11.52 -23.93 29.74
C PRO A 209 12.27 -22.93 30.66
N GLU A 210 11.99 -22.98 31.94
CA GLU A 210 12.63 -22.06 32.94
C GLU A 210 14.16 -22.08 32.87
N LYS A 211 14.75 -23.24 32.57
CA LYS A 211 16.18 -23.40 32.40
C LYS A 211 16.75 -22.52 31.27
N GLU A 212 16.07 -22.50 30.12
CA GLU A 212 16.46 -21.62 28.98
C GLU A 212 16.19 -20.15 29.29
N LYS A 213 15.16 -19.84 30.09
CA LYS A 213 14.89 -18.45 30.55
C LYS A 213 16.02 -17.93 31.43
N ARG A 214 16.52 -18.75 32.37
CA ARG A 214 17.66 -18.39 33.25
C ARG A 214 18.96 -18.24 32.44
N GLU A 215 19.24 -19.14 31.53
CA GLU A 215 20.42 -19.01 30.66
C GLU A 215 20.40 -17.75 29.80
N ARG A 216 19.19 -17.33 29.34
CA ARG A 216 19.04 -16.07 28.59
C ARG A 216 19.26 -14.85 29.46
N LYS A 217 18.72 -14.82 30.69
CA LYS A 217 18.94 -13.73 31.64
C LYS A 217 20.44 -13.56 31.94
N LEU A 218 21.15 -14.65 32.19
CA LEU A 218 22.59 -14.65 32.40
C LEU A 218 23.36 -14.12 31.18
N MET A 219 22.96 -14.49 29.95
CA MET A 219 23.58 -13.98 28.72
C MET A 219 23.30 -12.49 28.45
N LEU A 220 22.22 -11.95 28.97
CA LEU A 220 21.83 -10.54 28.81
C LEU A 220 22.43 -9.66 29.92
N GLY A 221 23.13 -10.24 30.89
CA GLY A 221 23.69 -9.50 32.02
C GLY A 221 22.63 -9.03 33.02
N GLU A 222 21.40 -9.54 32.92
CA GLU A 222 20.35 -9.37 33.91
C GLU A 222 20.69 -10.35 35.07
N ALA A 223 21.62 -9.94 35.96
CA ALA A 223 21.89 -10.68 37.17
C ALA A 223 20.58 -10.82 37.96
N ASP A 224 20.34 -12.02 38.49
CA ASP A 224 19.25 -12.21 39.44
C ASP A 224 19.63 -11.38 40.68
N ASP A 225 19.01 -10.20 40.84
CA ASP A 225 18.93 -9.52 42.13
C ASP A 225 17.99 -10.37 43.01
N GLU A 226 18.55 -11.36 43.68
CA GLU A 226 18.00 -12.01 44.89
C GLU A 226 18.68 -11.49 46.13
#